data_1b6f6951e5816303f4f340073dc9ede6
#
_entry.id   1b6f6951e5816303f4f340073dc9ede6
#
_cell.length_a   1.000
_cell.length_b   1.000
_cell.length_c   1.000
_cell.angle_alpha   90.00
_cell.angle_beta   90.00
_cell.angle_gamma   90.00
#
_symmetry.space_group_name_H-M   'P 1'
#
loop_
_entity.id
_entity.type
_entity.pdbx_description
1 polymer ?
#
loop_
_entity_poly.entity_id
_entity_poly.type
_entity_poly.pdbx_seq_one_letter_code
_entity_poly.pdbx_strand_id
1 'polypeptide(L)' 'MRETPTFIVYPGPVYGWAVTAMGSTQSHFFSEKKVAVSYARSWAEANRPARVRVETREGRIEAEWVYEPFRK' A
#
# COMPACT_ATOMS: atom_id res chain seq x y z
N MET A 1 -1.24 -1.18 -22.57
CA MET A 1 -0.16 -1.19 -21.59
C MET A 1 -0.71 -1.28 -20.18
N ARG A 2 -0.11 -2.10 -19.37
CA ARG A 2 -0.62 -2.36 -18.05
C ARG A 2 0.04 -1.44 -17.02
N GLU A 3 -0.76 -0.85 -16.18
CA GLU A 3 -0.23 -0.01 -15.12
C GLU A 3 0.29 -0.86 -13.98
N THR A 4 1.34 -0.35 -13.34
CA THR A 4 1.88 -1.01 -12.16
C THR A 4 0.91 -0.80 -10.99
N PRO A 5 0.47 -1.89 -10.34
CA PRO A 5 -0.42 -1.73 -9.19
C PRO A 5 0.28 -0.98 -8.06
N THR A 6 -0.45 -0.10 -7.41
CA THR A 6 0.05 0.66 -6.29
C THR A 6 -0.85 0.42 -5.10
N PHE A 7 -0.24 0.00 -3.99
CA PHE A 7 -0.96 -0.24 -2.75
C PHE A 7 -0.64 0.90 -1.82
N ILE A 8 -1.68 1.52 -1.25
CA ILE A 8 -1.53 2.73 -0.47
C ILE A 8 -1.90 2.42 0.98
N VAL A 9 -0.98 2.78 1.88
CA VAL A 9 -1.21 2.70 3.32
C VAL A 9 -1.45 4.12 3.81
N TYR A 10 -2.58 4.36 4.47
CA TYR A 10 -2.92 5.70 4.90
C TYR A 10 -3.69 5.63 6.21
N PRO A 11 -3.70 6.74 6.99
CA PRO A 11 -4.43 6.74 8.26
C PRO A 11 -5.91 6.58 8.05
N GLY A 12 -6.54 5.82 8.93
CA GLY A 12 -7.99 5.66 8.88
C GLY A 12 -8.72 6.94 9.24
N PRO A 13 -10.03 6.99 9.01
CA PRO A 13 -10.77 8.22 9.21
C PRO A 13 -10.86 8.65 10.68
N VAL A 14 -10.89 7.70 11.61
CA VAL A 14 -10.96 8.00 13.03
C VAL A 14 -9.69 7.58 13.73
N TYR A 15 -9.31 6.33 13.55
CA TYR A 15 -8.08 5.80 14.13
C TYR A 15 -7.66 4.63 13.26
N GLY A 16 -6.44 4.15 13.50
CA GLY A 16 -5.92 3.00 12.79
C GLY A 16 -5.41 3.37 11.43
N TRP A 17 -5.21 2.35 10.61
CA TRP A 17 -4.58 2.46 9.31
C TRP A 17 -5.33 1.64 8.30
N ALA A 18 -5.29 2.09 7.05
CA ALA A 18 -5.99 1.41 5.97
C ALA A 18 -5.02 1.09 4.85
N VAL A 19 -5.29 0.01 4.15
CA VAL A 19 -4.55 -0.38 2.94
C VAL A 19 -5.55 -0.55 1.82
N THR A 20 -5.27 0.10 0.69
CA THR A 20 -6.12 -0.03 -0.49
C THR A 20 -5.24 -0.14 -1.72
N ALA A 21 -5.76 -0.76 -2.76
CA ALA A 21 -5.13 -0.74 -4.07
C ALA A 21 -5.66 0.47 -4.82
N MET A 22 -4.76 1.20 -5.47
CA MET A 22 -5.17 2.39 -6.22
C MET A 22 -6.23 2.01 -7.25
N GLY A 23 -7.32 2.75 -7.26
CA GLY A 23 -8.43 2.46 -8.16
C GLY A 23 -9.48 1.52 -7.57
N SER A 24 -9.22 0.95 -6.41
CA SER A 24 -10.17 0.06 -5.74
C SER A 24 -11.05 0.87 -4.80
N THR A 25 -12.28 0.39 -4.60
CA THR A 25 -13.19 1.00 -3.64
C THR A 25 -13.14 0.29 -2.29
N GLN A 26 -12.33 -0.76 -2.17
CA GLN A 26 -12.26 -1.54 -0.95
C GLN A 26 -10.98 -1.24 -0.20
N SER A 27 -11.05 -1.27 1.13
CA SER A 27 -9.91 -1.04 1.98
C SER A 27 -9.88 -2.10 3.08
N HIS A 28 -8.68 -2.40 3.54
CA HIS A 28 -8.46 -3.27 4.68
C HIS A 28 -7.96 -2.43 5.84
N PHE A 29 -8.48 -2.65 7.04
CA PHE A 29 -8.19 -1.80 8.18
C PHE A 29 -7.40 -2.53 9.24
N PHE A 30 -6.46 -1.82 9.84
CA PHE A 30 -5.56 -2.36 10.87
C PHE A 30 -5.43 -1.34 11.98
N SER A 31 -5.20 -1.83 13.20
CA SER A 31 -5.04 -0.92 14.33
C SER A 31 -3.64 -0.31 14.40
N GLU A 32 -2.65 -0.97 13.80
CA GLU A 32 -1.26 -0.51 13.88
C GLU A 32 -0.68 -0.28 12.49
N LYS A 33 0.10 0.80 12.41
CA LYS A 33 0.73 1.18 11.15
C LYS A 33 1.64 0.08 10.62
N LYS A 34 2.47 -0.50 11.49
CA LYS A 34 3.44 -1.47 11.00
C LYS A 34 2.76 -2.73 10.47
N VAL A 35 1.62 -3.09 11.03
CA VAL A 35 0.87 -4.24 10.51
C VAL A 35 0.30 -3.92 9.14
N ALA A 36 -0.24 -2.71 8.98
CA ALA A 36 -0.77 -2.28 7.69
C ALA A 36 0.33 -2.24 6.63
N VAL A 37 1.49 -1.70 6.98
CA VAL A 37 2.61 -1.62 6.05
C VAL A 37 3.08 -3.02 5.66
N SER A 38 3.17 -3.91 6.64
CA SER A 38 3.60 -5.28 6.39
C SER A 38 2.62 -5.99 5.46
N TYR A 39 1.32 -5.79 5.69
CA TYR A 39 0.31 -6.38 4.84
C TYR A 39 0.42 -5.87 3.39
N ALA A 40 0.58 -4.55 3.24
CA ALA A 40 0.69 -3.96 1.92
C ALA A 40 1.93 -4.46 1.19
N ARG A 41 3.03 -4.58 1.90
CA ARG A 41 4.27 -5.05 1.29
C ARG A 41 4.17 -6.51 0.87
N SER A 42 3.52 -7.34 1.67
CA SER A 42 3.30 -8.74 1.29
C SER A 42 2.42 -8.82 0.06
N TRP A 43 1.39 -7.99 -0.01
CA TRP A 43 0.49 -7.95 -1.14
C TRP A 43 1.25 -7.54 -2.41
N ALA A 44 2.10 -6.51 -2.30
CA ALA A 44 2.90 -6.06 -3.43
C ALA A 44 3.89 -7.12 -3.86
N GLU A 45 4.51 -7.79 -2.90
CA GLU A 45 5.46 -8.86 -3.20
C GLU A 45 4.80 -9.96 -4.02
N ALA A 46 3.56 -10.31 -3.67
CA ALA A 46 2.83 -11.37 -4.35
C ALA A 46 2.35 -10.93 -5.73
N ASN A 47 2.32 -9.64 -6.00
CA ASN A 47 1.77 -9.10 -7.24
C ASN A 47 2.80 -8.28 -8.03
N ARG A 48 4.06 -8.64 -7.93
CA ARG A 48 5.11 -7.91 -8.64
C ARG A 48 4.87 -7.93 -10.14
N PRO A 49 5.19 -6.83 -10.83
CA PRO A 49 5.70 -5.56 -10.30
C PRO A 49 4.61 -4.76 -9.60
N ALA A 50 4.99 -4.06 -8.53
CA ALA A 50 4.02 -3.32 -7.74
C ALA A 50 4.74 -2.25 -6.94
N ARG A 51 3.96 -1.36 -6.34
CA ARG A 51 4.47 -0.32 -5.45
C ARG A 51 3.68 -0.31 -4.16
N VAL A 52 4.35 0.11 -3.09
CA VAL A 52 3.67 0.40 -1.83
C VAL A 52 4.00 1.83 -1.47
N ARG A 53 2.98 2.60 -1.15
CA ARG A 53 3.11 3.99 -0.78
C ARG A 53 2.47 4.20 0.57
N VAL A 54 3.21 4.81 1.49
CA VAL A 54 2.67 5.15 2.81
C VAL A 54 2.43 6.65 2.80
N GLU A 55 1.19 7.05 3.11
CA GLU A 55 0.81 8.45 3.10
C GLU A 55 0.48 8.94 4.50
N THR A 56 0.75 10.23 4.73
CA THR A 56 0.37 10.88 5.97
C THR A 56 -1.08 11.30 5.90
N ARG A 57 -1.60 11.80 7.04
CA ARG A 57 -2.97 12.27 7.09
C ARG A 57 -3.21 13.44 6.14
N GLU A 58 -2.16 14.20 5.85
CA GLU A 58 -2.25 15.32 4.90
C GLU A 58 -2.12 14.88 3.46
N GLY A 59 -1.93 13.61 3.21
CA GLY A 59 -1.80 13.11 1.85
C GLY A 59 -0.39 13.14 1.29
N ARG A 60 0.59 13.42 2.13
CA ARG A 60 1.98 13.42 1.69
C ARG A 60 2.53 12.02 1.69
N ILE A 61 3.44 11.75 0.76
CA ILE A 61 4.09 10.45 0.72
C ILE A 61 5.20 10.43 1.75
N GLU A 62 5.06 9.53 2.72
CA GLU A 62 6.04 9.37 3.78
C GLU A 62 7.11 8.37 3.39
N ALA A 63 6.72 7.31 2.69
CA ALA A 63 7.65 6.26 2.28
C ALA A 63 7.08 5.56 1.07
N GLU A 64 7.98 4.97 0.28
CA GLU A 64 7.54 4.25 -0.91
C GLU A 64 8.52 3.11 -1.18
N TRP A 65 7.97 1.95 -1.51
CA TRP A 65 8.76 0.78 -1.93
C TRP A 65 8.34 0.38 -3.32
N VAL A 66 9.32 0.06 -4.16
CA VAL A 66 9.07 -0.40 -5.52
C VAL A 66 9.50 -1.85 -5.61
N TYR A 67 8.58 -2.70 -6.04
CA TYR A 67 8.83 -4.12 -6.20
C TYR A 67 8.90 -4.41 -7.70
N GLU A 68 10.08 -4.71 -8.19
CA GLU A 68 10.29 -4.92 -9.61
C GLU A 68 9.88 -6.30 -10.02
N PRO A 69 9.69 -6.55 -11.33
CA PRO A 69 9.32 -7.90 -11.78
C PRO A 69 10.35 -8.91 -11.34
N PHE A 70 9.90 -10.14 -11.14
CA PHE A 70 10.84 -11.22 -10.84
C PHE A 70 11.79 -11.42 -11.99
N ARG A 71 13.03 -11.66 -11.67
CA ARG A 71 14.01 -11.97 -12.67
C ARG A 71 14.00 -13.46 -12.96
N LYS A 72 14.32 -13.78 -14.18
CA LYS A 72 14.44 -15.18 -14.57
C LYS A 72 15.88 -15.58 -14.65
#